data_0703ceed08df9a11905d3d25297028f5
#
_entry.id   0703ceed08df9a11905d3d25297028f5
#
_cell.length_a   1.000
_cell.length_b   1.000
_cell.length_c   1.000
_cell.angle_alpha   90.00
_cell.angle_beta   90.00
_cell.angle_gamma   90.00
#
_symmetry.space_group_name_H-M   'P 1'
#
loop_
_entity.id
_entity.type
_entity.pdbx_description
1 polymer ?
#
loop_
_entity_poly.entity_id
_entity_poly.type
_entity_poly.pdbx_seq_one_letter_code
_entity_poly.pdbx_strand_id
1 'polypeptide(L)'
;MSLSEAGIKGMLDEYEADHHTEMDTRMISREIRAYTAGYPFLVSRICQLIDERFVPEKYSTLREAWTEDGIQEAVKVIVTEKNTLFDSLMSKLREYDHLRSQLRRSLLQGETIEYLPDDPAQEQLMMYGFIINCHNTVAVSNKLFEIRLYRTYLGESRFADELRGSALDHKPEFTKNGELKIRLIMARFIEMQKTIRPLMDEEAEKKFLEEEGREKFLTYLSPIIIGAGTFSIEEQTRDRTRMDVVIHYLGKRYVIEMKIWQGAKIRSDGEQQVIEYLNRYGLSAGYMLSFSFNKHKETGVHDVKFGDKLLIEGIV
;
A
#
# COMPACT_ATOMS: atom_id res chain seq x y z
N MET A 1 -15.33 -0.40 -19.74
CA MET A 1 -15.23 -1.85 -20.10
C MET A 1 -13.89 -2.36 -19.54
N SER A 2 -13.89 -3.43 -18.74
CA SER A 2 -12.68 -4.02 -18.17
C SER A 2 -12.42 -5.39 -18.77
N LEU A 3 -11.17 -5.75 -18.97
CA LEU A 3 -10.75 -7.08 -19.40
C LEU A 3 -10.90 -8.08 -18.25
N SER A 4 -11.51 -9.25 -18.53
CA SER A 4 -11.55 -10.35 -17.57
C SER A 4 -10.17 -11.02 -17.45
N GLU A 5 -9.94 -11.78 -16.40
CA GLU A 5 -8.71 -12.60 -16.27
C GLU A 5 -8.55 -13.55 -17.46
N ALA A 6 -9.65 -14.20 -17.87
CA ALA A 6 -9.68 -15.06 -19.04
C ALA A 6 -9.33 -14.30 -20.35
N GLY A 7 -9.83 -13.06 -20.49
CA GLY A 7 -9.48 -12.22 -21.64
C GLY A 7 -8.02 -11.83 -21.67
N ILE A 8 -7.44 -11.45 -20.53
CA ILE A 8 -5.99 -11.15 -20.41
C ILE A 8 -5.18 -12.42 -20.71
N LYS A 9 -5.59 -13.56 -20.14
CA LYS A 9 -4.92 -14.85 -20.41
C LYS A 9 -4.95 -15.20 -21.90
N GLY A 10 -6.10 -15.05 -22.58
CA GLY A 10 -6.19 -15.31 -24.02
C GLY A 10 -5.22 -14.48 -24.86
N MET A 11 -5.10 -13.17 -24.55
CA MET A 11 -4.10 -12.30 -25.18
C MET A 11 -2.67 -12.78 -24.94
N LEU A 12 -2.36 -13.22 -23.71
CA LEU A 12 -1.04 -13.74 -23.37
C LEU A 12 -0.76 -15.10 -23.98
N ASP A 13 -1.76 -15.96 -24.14
CA ASP A 13 -1.62 -17.26 -24.84
C ASP A 13 -1.29 -17.06 -26.32
N GLU A 14 -1.91 -16.07 -26.99
CA GLU A 14 -1.60 -15.70 -28.38
C GLU A 14 -0.17 -15.17 -28.48
N TYR A 15 0.22 -14.26 -27.56
CA TYR A 15 1.58 -13.73 -27.51
C TYR A 15 2.62 -14.84 -27.26
N GLU A 16 2.35 -15.78 -26.34
CA GLU A 16 3.24 -16.90 -26.04
C GLU A 16 3.43 -17.83 -27.24
N ALA A 17 2.37 -18.06 -28.02
CA ALA A 17 2.45 -18.89 -29.24
C ALA A 17 3.39 -18.31 -30.29
N ASP A 18 3.50 -16.97 -30.35
CA ASP A 18 4.37 -16.28 -31.33
C ASP A 18 5.80 -16.08 -30.82
N HIS A 19 5.99 -15.80 -29.53
CA HIS A 19 7.27 -15.35 -28.95
C HIS A 19 8.01 -16.41 -28.12
N HIS A 20 7.33 -17.51 -27.77
CA HIS A 20 7.92 -18.65 -27.03
C HIS A 20 8.70 -18.23 -25.77
N THR A 21 8.09 -17.38 -24.94
CA THR A 21 8.72 -16.82 -23.73
C THR A 21 8.81 -17.81 -22.58
N GLU A 22 8.06 -18.92 -22.65
CA GLU A 22 7.86 -19.91 -21.59
C GLU A 22 7.23 -19.33 -20.31
N MET A 23 6.41 -18.25 -20.43
CA MET A 23 5.73 -17.66 -19.30
C MET A 23 4.56 -18.54 -18.84
N ASP A 24 4.27 -18.51 -17.53
CA ASP A 24 3.00 -19.02 -16.99
C ASP A 24 1.89 -17.99 -17.24
N THR A 25 1.21 -18.09 -18.40
CA THR A 25 0.15 -17.15 -18.81
C THR A 25 -1.00 -17.05 -17.80
N ARG A 26 -1.27 -18.12 -17.03
CA ARG A 26 -2.30 -18.15 -15.99
C ARG A 26 -1.86 -17.33 -14.78
N MET A 27 -0.66 -17.51 -14.31
CA MET A 27 -0.11 -16.74 -13.19
C MET A 27 0.01 -15.27 -13.58
N ILE A 28 0.59 -14.96 -14.75
CA ILE A 28 0.78 -13.59 -15.25
C ILE A 28 -0.55 -12.86 -15.41
N SER A 29 -1.57 -13.50 -16.02
CA SER A 29 -2.89 -12.88 -16.22
C SER A 29 -3.57 -12.55 -14.88
N ARG A 30 -3.46 -13.43 -13.89
CA ARG A 30 -3.99 -13.20 -12.54
C ARG A 30 -3.32 -12.02 -11.86
N GLU A 31 -1.99 -11.94 -11.91
CA GLU A 31 -1.23 -10.85 -11.30
C GLU A 31 -1.52 -9.50 -11.99
N ILE A 32 -1.53 -9.45 -13.32
CA ILE A 32 -1.92 -8.25 -14.07
C ILE A 32 -3.35 -7.83 -13.69
N ARG A 33 -4.29 -8.78 -13.60
CA ARG A 33 -5.67 -8.51 -13.21
C ARG A 33 -5.78 -7.96 -11.79
N ALA A 34 -4.97 -8.46 -10.85
CA ALA A 34 -4.94 -8.01 -9.45
C ALA A 34 -4.54 -6.53 -9.32
N TYR A 35 -3.57 -6.07 -10.12
CA TYR A 35 -3.15 -4.67 -10.10
C TYR A 35 -4.04 -3.73 -10.88
N THR A 36 -4.57 -4.17 -12.03
CA THR A 36 -5.24 -3.31 -13.00
C THR A 36 -6.76 -3.34 -12.92
N ALA A 37 -7.34 -4.33 -12.22
CA ALA A 37 -8.75 -4.69 -12.30
C ALA A 37 -9.23 -4.86 -13.77
N GLY A 38 -8.30 -5.15 -14.70
CA GLY A 38 -8.54 -5.28 -16.14
C GLY A 38 -8.74 -3.95 -16.85
N TYR A 39 -8.31 -2.83 -16.30
CA TYR A 39 -8.35 -1.53 -16.97
C TYR A 39 -7.44 -1.58 -18.22
N PRO A 40 -8.00 -1.44 -19.45
CA PRO A 40 -7.29 -1.81 -20.69
C PRO A 40 -5.95 -1.12 -20.88
N PHE A 41 -5.88 0.20 -20.62
CA PHE A 41 -4.64 0.95 -20.73
C PHE A 41 -3.56 0.43 -19.76
N LEU A 42 -3.93 0.10 -18.52
CA LEU A 42 -2.98 -0.39 -17.52
C LEU A 42 -2.50 -1.80 -17.83
N VAL A 43 -3.37 -2.67 -18.34
CA VAL A 43 -3.00 -4.00 -18.82
C VAL A 43 -2.00 -3.88 -19.96
N SER A 44 -2.33 -3.10 -20.99
CA SER A 44 -1.44 -2.87 -22.14
C SER A 44 -0.10 -2.26 -21.71
N ARG A 45 -0.12 -1.30 -20.77
CA ARG A 45 1.09 -0.63 -20.31
C ARG A 45 2.03 -1.56 -19.54
N ILE A 46 1.50 -2.48 -18.72
CA ILE A 46 2.31 -3.50 -18.05
C ILE A 46 2.98 -4.38 -19.10
N CYS A 47 2.20 -4.93 -20.05
CA CYS A 47 2.73 -5.79 -21.10
C CYS A 47 3.79 -5.07 -21.93
N GLN A 48 3.54 -3.83 -22.32
CA GLN A 48 4.48 -3.01 -23.09
C GLN A 48 5.81 -2.79 -22.35
N LEU A 49 5.76 -2.48 -21.05
CA LEU A 49 6.97 -2.28 -20.26
C LEU A 49 7.82 -3.55 -20.17
N ILE A 50 7.17 -4.70 -19.99
CA ILE A 50 7.86 -5.98 -19.89
C ILE A 50 8.51 -6.33 -21.24
N ASP A 51 7.76 -6.20 -22.32
CA ASP A 51 8.16 -6.62 -23.66
C ASP A 51 9.20 -5.68 -24.30
N GLU A 52 8.91 -4.37 -24.33
CA GLU A 52 9.67 -3.41 -25.13
C GLU A 52 10.80 -2.74 -24.34
N ARG A 53 10.66 -2.62 -23.02
CA ARG A 53 11.59 -1.82 -22.22
C ARG A 53 12.50 -2.64 -21.32
N PHE A 54 11.99 -3.64 -20.64
CA PHE A 54 12.77 -4.37 -19.64
C PHE A 54 13.76 -5.34 -20.25
N VAL A 55 13.54 -5.74 -21.48
CA VAL A 55 14.53 -6.45 -22.30
C VAL A 55 15.03 -5.46 -23.37
N PRO A 56 16.27 -4.99 -23.36
CA PRO A 56 17.44 -5.45 -22.61
C PRO A 56 17.81 -4.62 -21.36
N GLU A 57 16.99 -3.63 -20.93
CA GLU A 57 17.40 -2.69 -19.86
C GLU A 57 17.68 -3.39 -18.51
N LYS A 58 16.94 -4.46 -18.21
CA LYS A 58 16.97 -5.10 -16.89
C LYS A 58 17.08 -6.62 -16.93
N TYR A 59 16.48 -7.27 -17.92
CA TYR A 59 16.49 -8.72 -18.10
C TYR A 59 17.19 -9.08 -19.41
N SER A 60 17.85 -10.23 -19.42
CA SER A 60 18.58 -10.67 -20.62
C SER A 60 17.65 -11.29 -21.67
N THR A 61 16.50 -11.82 -21.24
CA THR A 61 15.55 -12.53 -22.11
C THR A 61 14.10 -12.20 -21.74
N LEU A 62 13.17 -12.40 -22.68
CA LEU A 62 11.72 -12.31 -22.44
C LEU A 62 11.27 -13.29 -21.36
N ARG A 63 11.84 -14.49 -21.31
CA ARG A 63 11.54 -15.49 -20.28
C ARG A 63 11.82 -14.97 -18.86
N GLU A 64 12.92 -14.26 -18.66
CA GLU A 64 13.27 -13.66 -17.38
C GLU A 64 12.37 -12.46 -17.05
N ALA A 65 11.91 -11.73 -18.06
CA ALA A 65 11.07 -10.55 -17.90
C ALA A 65 9.59 -10.89 -17.65
N TRP A 66 9.03 -11.93 -18.31
CA TRP A 66 7.64 -12.36 -18.16
C TRP A 66 7.45 -13.23 -16.90
N THR A 67 7.70 -12.63 -15.75
CA THR A 67 7.61 -13.24 -14.42
C THR A 67 6.82 -12.32 -13.47
N GLU A 68 6.50 -12.80 -12.26
CA GLU A 68 5.94 -11.96 -11.21
C GLU A 68 6.84 -10.75 -10.91
N ASP A 69 8.16 -10.94 -10.90
CA ASP A 69 9.13 -9.88 -10.67
C ASP A 69 9.09 -8.80 -11.78
N GLY A 70 8.96 -9.20 -13.04
CA GLY A 70 8.77 -8.25 -14.13
C GLY A 70 7.49 -7.45 -14.04
N ILE A 71 6.36 -8.05 -13.59
CA ILE A 71 5.12 -7.32 -13.31
C ILE A 71 5.34 -6.31 -12.17
N GLN A 72 6.01 -6.70 -11.09
CA GLN A 72 6.33 -5.79 -9.97
C GLN A 72 7.16 -4.59 -10.44
N GLU A 73 8.11 -4.82 -11.33
CA GLU A 73 8.90 -3.73 -11.94
C GLU A 73 8.04 -2.81 -12.81
N ALA A 74 7.13 -3.37 -13.60
CA ALA A 74 6.19 -2.57 -14.40
C ALA A 74 5.28 -1.70 -13.50
N VAL A 75 4.76 -2.26 -12.41
CA VAL A 75 3.99 -1.53 -11.40
C VAL A 75 4.79 -0.35 -10.84
N LYS A 76 6.07 -0.56 -10.46
CA LYS A 76 6.94 0.52 -9.95
C LYS A 76 7.10 1.65 -10.96
N VAL A 77 7.31 1.32 -12.23
CA VAL A 77 7.41 2.33 -13.30
C VAL A 77 6.10 3.09 -13.45
N ILE A 78 4.98 2.39 -13.61
CA ILE A 78 3.66 2.99 -13.86
C ILE A 78 3.25 3.95 -12.73
N VAL A 79 3.45 3.58 -11.47
CA VAL A 79 3.06 4.43 -10.33
C VAL A 79 3.96 5.65 -10.14
N THR A 80 5.12 5.69 -10.82
CA THR A 80 6.08 6.81 -10.74
C THR A 80 6.10 7.67 -12.00
N GLU A 81 5.77 7.09 -13.15
CA GLU A 81 5.79 7.83 -14.41
C GLU A 81 4.69 8.90 -14.48
N LYS A 82 4.95 9.93 -15.27
CA LYS A 82 3.96 10.92 -15.66
C LYS A 82 3.24 10.41 -16.91
N ASN A 83 1.92 10.22 -16.83
CA ASN A 83 1.11 9.82 -17.97
C ASN A 83 -0.26 10.50 -17.94
N THR A 84 -0.91 10.57 -19.09
CA THR A 84 -2.18 11.27 -19.28
C THR A 84 -3.33 10.68 -18.45
N LEU A 85 -3.30 9.37 -18.16
CA LEU A 85 -4.33 8.72 -17.35
C LEU A 85 -4.32 9.24 -15.91
N PHE A 86 -3.13 9.26 -15.27
CA PHE A 86 -2.99 9.79 -13.91
C PHE A 86 -3.17 11.31 -13.86
N ASP A 87 -2.74 12.03 -14.89
CA ASP A 87 -2.98 13.48 -14.98
C ASP A 87 -4.49 13.77 -15.05
N SER A 88 -5.26 12.95 -15.79
CA SER A 88 -6.71 13.04 -15.86
C SER A 88 -7.38 12.73 -14.52
N LEU A 89 -6.97 11.64 -13.84
CA LEU A 89 -7.44 11.29 -12.49
C LEU A 89 -7.23 12.45 -11.52
N MET A 90 -6.00 12.96 -11.47
CA MET A 90 -5.66 14.04 -10.53
C MET A 90 -6.36 15.36 -10.87
N SER A 91 -6.58 15.66 -12.16
CA SER A 91 -7.33 16.82 -12.60
C SER A 91 -8.79 16.73 -12.15
N LYS A 92 -9.44 15.57 -12.34
CA LYS A 92 -10.83 15.37 -11.92
C LYS A 92 -10.99 15.42 -10.41
N LEU A 93 -10.08 14.85 -9.65
CA LEU A 93 -10.11 14.94 -8.19
C LEU A 93 -9.92 16.37 -7.67
N ARG A 94 -9.17 17.23 -8.38
CA ARG A 94 -9.07 18.66 -8.03
C ARG A 94 -10.34 19.45 -8.36
N GLU A 95 -11.09 19.01 -9.37
CA GLU A 95 -12.39 19.60 -9.72
C GLU A 95 -13.46 19.29 -8.66
N TYR A 96 -13.37 18.12 -7.99
CA TYR A 96 -14.31 17.64 -6.98
C TYR A 96 -13.64 17.47 -5.61
N ASP A 97 -13.32 18.58 -4.98
CA ASP A 97 -12.54 18.61 -3.73
C ASP A 97 -13.22 17.83 -2.57
N HIS A 98 -14.56 17.84 -2.53
CA HIS A 98 -15.31 17.06 -1.54
C HIS A 98 -15.05 15.55 -1.69
N LEU A 99 -15.20 15.00 -2.90
CA LEU A 99 -14.95 13.58 -3.18
C LEU A 99 -13.46 13.23 -3.01
N ARG A 100 -12.54 14.14 -3.38
CA ARG A 100 -11.12 13.98 -3.10
C ARG A 100 -10.85 13.82 -1.60
N SER A 101 -11.47 14.66 -0.78
CA SER A 101 -11.34 14.59 0.68
C SER A 101 -11.95 13.30 1.25
N GLN A 102 -13.08 12.84 0.73
CA GLN A 102 -13.69 11.57 1.11
C GLN A 102 -12.78 10.39 0.72
N LEU A 103 -12.25 10.36 -0.51
CA LEU A 103 -11.32 9.31 -0.95
C LEU A 103 -10.04 9.29 -0.12
N ARG A 104 -9.52 10.47 0.26
CA ARG A 104 -8.36 10.55 1.17
C ARG A 104 -8.67 9.90 2.51
N ARG A 105 -9.82 10.22 3.14
CA ARG A 105 -10.24 9.60 4.40
C ARG A 105 -10.53 8.10 4.24
N SER A 106 -11.17 7.71 3.15
CA SER A 106 -11.40 6.29 2.85
C SER A 106 -10.09 5.51 2.77
N LEU A 107 -9.11 6.00 2.01
CA LEU A 107 -7.83 5.32 1.82
C LEU A 107 -6.92 5.36 3.06
N LEU A 108 -6.86 6.48 3.78
CA LEU A 108 -5.94 6.64 4.90
C LEU A 108 -6.58 6.29 6.26
N GLN A 109 -7.90 6.37 6.37
CA GLN A 109 -8.64 6.24 7.63
C GLN A 109 -9.67 5.11 7.61
N GLY A 110 -9.95 4.52 6.45
CA GLY A 110 -10.93 3.43 6.31
C GLY A 110 -12.39 3.90 6.37
N GLU A 111 -12.64 5.21 6.20
CA GLU A 111 -14.01 5.70 6.13
C GLU A 111 -14.74 5.14 4.90
N THR A 112 -15.98 4.75 5.10
CA THR A 112 -16.84 4.29 4.01
C THR A 112 -17.48 5.49 3.32
N ILE A 113 -17.40 5.54 1.99
CA ILE A 113 -18.08 6.54 1.17
C ILE A 113 -19.36 5.90 0.64
N GLU A 114 -20.53 6.48 0.96
CA GLU A 114 -21.79 6.02 0.41
C GLU A 114 -21.86 6.27 -1.09
N TYR A 115 -22.35 5.28 -1.84
CA TYR A 115 -22.62 5.44 -3.25
C TYR A 115 -23.93 6.20 -3.46
N LEU A 116 -23.86 7.35 -4.12
CA LEU A 116 -24.99 8.21 -4.45
C LEU A 116 -25.12 8.27 -5.97
N PRO A 117 -26.16 7.65 -6.55
CA PRO A 117 -26.35 7.57 -8.01
C PRO A 117 -26.43 8.93 -8.72
N ASP A 118 -26.96 9.95 -8.02
CA ASP A 118 -27.17 11.29 -8.56
C ASP A 118 -26.04 12.28 -8.18
N ASP A 119 -24.94 11.81 -7.61
CA ASP A 119 -23.78 12.63 -7.31
C ASP A 119 -22.92 12.84 -8.57
N PRO A 120 -22.80 14.06 -9.11
CA PRO A 120 -22.10 14.32 -10.37
C PRO A 120 -20.61 13.97 -10.32
N ALA A 121 -19.98 14.06 -9.13
CA ALA A 121 -18.58 13.75 -8.96
C ALA A 121 -18.37 12.23 -9.02
N GLN A 122 -19.22 11.46 -8.34
CA GLN A 122 -19.17 10.00 -8.38
C GLN A 122 -19.49 9.48 -9.79
N GLU A 123 -20.54 10.00 -10.43
CA GLU A 123 -20.89 9.64 -11.80
C GLU A 123 -19.72 9.85 -12.75
N GLN A 124 -19.11 11.03 -12.70
CA GLN A 124 -18.01 11.36 -13.60
C GLN A 124 -16.76 10.49 -13.34
N LEU A 125 -16.37 10.27 -12.09
CA LEU A 125 -15.22 9.41 -11.79
C LEU A 125 -15.50 7.93 -12.13
N MET A 126 -16.73 7.48 -12.01
CA MET A 126 -17.14 6.13 -12.46
C MET A 126 -17.10 6.01 -13.98
N MET A 127 -17.55 7.05 -14.72
CA MET A 127 -17.48 7.08 -16.18
C MET A 127 -16.04 6.96 -16.71
N TYR A 128 -15.08 7.58 -16.03
CA TYR A 128 -13.65 7.42 -16.34
C TYR A 128 -13.04 6.12 -15.79
N GLY A 129 -13.79 5.35 -15.00
CA GLY A 129 -13.31 4.11 -14.41
C GLY A 129 -12.30 4.31 -13.28
N PHE A 130 -12.29 5.46 -12.61
CA PHE A 130 -11.41 5.74 -11.48
C PHE A 130 -11.93 5.17 -10.16
N ILE A 131 -13.26 5.16 -10.01
CA ILE A 131 -13.96 4.55 -8.87
C ILE A 131 -15.01 3.55 -9.36
N ILE A 132 -15.46 2.71 -8.46
CA ILE A 132 -16.53 1.73 -8.67
C ILE A 132 -17.52 1.74 -7.51
N ASN A 133 -18.75 1.29 -7.79
CA ASN A 133 -19.70 0.94 -6.74
C ASN A 133 -19.42 -0.50 -6.27
N CYS A 134 -19.06 -0.65 -5.02
CA CYS A 134 -18.85 -1.93 -4.35
C CYS A 134 -19.86 -2.05 -3.20
N HIS A 135 -20.97 -2.78 -3.42
CA HIS A 135 -22.02 -3.01 -2.40
C HIS A 135 -22.55 -1.71 -1.77
N ASN A 136 -22.97 -0.77 -2.61
CA ASN A 136 -23.45 0.58 -2.21
C ASN A 136 -22.40 1.48 -1.55
N THR A 137 -21.13 1.16 -1.72
CA THR A 137 -20.02 2.02 -1.31
C THR A 137 -19.10 2.33 -2.48
N VAL A 138 -18.50 3.51 -2.44
CA VAL A 138 -17.50 3.92 -3.43
C VAL A 138 -16.14 3.35 -3.06
N ALA A 139 -15.49 2.70 -4.01
CA ALA A 139 -14.12 2.23 -3.90
C ALA A 139 -13.27 2.69 -5.08
N VAL A 140 -11.97 2.80 -4.89
CA VAL A 140 -11.02 3.02 -6.00
C VAL A 140 -11.01 1.78 -6.89
N SER A 141 -11.06 1.97 -8.21
CA SER A 141 -11.36 0.88 -9.15
C SER A 141 -10.26 -0.17 -9.29
N ASN A 142 -9.02 0.18 -9.00
CA ASN A 142 -7.89 -0.73 -9.12
C ASN A 142 -6.71 -0.32 -8.23
N LYS A 143 -5.81 -1.28 -8.02
CA LYS A 143 -4.65 -1.14 -7.12
C LYS A 143 -3.65 -0.07 -7.58
N LEU A 144 -3.45 0.12 -8.88
CA LEU A 144 -2.52 1.13 -9.39
C LEU A 144 -3.01 2.55 -9.12
N PHE A 145 -4.32 2.81 -9.27
CA PHE A 145 -4.91 4.09 -8.87
C PHE A 145 -4.82 4.30 -7.36
N GLU A 146 -5.09 3.27 -6.59
CA GLU A 146 -4.97 3.31 -5.14
C GLU A 146 -3.55 3.69 -4.69
N ILE A 147 -2.53 2.99 -5.20
CA ILE A 147 -1.11 3.28 -4.90
C ILE A 147 -0.75 4.73 -5.30
N ARG A 148 -1.22 5.19 -6.46
CA ARG A 148 -0.97 6.56 -6.92
C ARG A 148 -1.60 7.60 -6.00
N LEU A 149 -2.84 7.37 -5.56
CA LEU A 149 -3.53 8.25 -4.61
C LEU A 149 -2.86 8.26 -3.24
N TYR A 150 -2.44 7.10 -2.70
CA TYR A 150 -1.65 7.05 -1.46
C TYR A 150 -0.40 7.94 -1.56
N ARG A 151 0.37 7.80 -2.64
CA ARG A 151 1.57 8.61 -2.84
C ARG A 151 1.29 10.11 -2.86
N THR A 152 0.17 10.51 -3.48
CA THR A 152 -0.25 11.91 -3.54
C THR A 152 -0.65 12.41 -2.16
N TYR A 153 -1.56 11.71 -1.48
CA TYR A 153 -2.08 12.15 -0.19
C TYR A 153 -1.03 12.15 0.92
N LEU A 154 -0.14 11.15 0.94
CA LEU A 154 0.97 11.12 1.89
C LEU A 154 2.01 12.23 1.62
N GLY A 155 2.09 12.72 0.37
CA GLY A 155 2.91 13.88 0.02
C GLY A 155 2.37 15.21 0.53
N GLU A 156 1.09 15.28 0.84
CA GLU A 156 0.39 16.45 1.37
C GLU A 156 0.33 16.46 2.91
N SER A 157 0.84 15.42 3.56
CA SER A 157 0.83 15.28 5.02
C SER A 157 1.68 16.34 5.70
N ARG A 158 1.22 16.83 6.85
CA ARG A 158 2.04 17.68 7.73
C ARG A 158 3.30 16.89 8.15
N PHE A 159 4.44 17.53 8.17
CA PHE A 159 5.75 16.91 8.42
C PHE A 159 6.20 15.88 7.36
N ALA A 160 5.60 15.93 6.14
CA ALA A 160 5.99 14.99 5.08
C ALA A 160 7.48 15.11 4.71
N ASP A 161 8.01 16.32 4.66
CA ASP A 161 9.40 16.56 4.28
C ASP A 161 10.38 16.05 5.36
N GLU A 162 10.10 16.28 6.64
CA GLU A 162 10.92 15.80 7.75
C GLU A 162 10.92 14.28 7.84
N LEU A 163 9.73 13.66 7.75
CA LEU A 163 9.59 12.21 7.78
C LEU A 163 10.29 11.54 6.60
N ARG A 164 10.15 12.10 5.40
CA ARG A 164 10.79 11.58 4.19
C ARG A 164 12.30 11.78 4.21
N GLY A 165 12.78 12.93 4.66
CA GLY A 165 14.21 13.21 4.81
C GLY A 165 14.87 12.18 5.71
N SER A 166 14.36 12.02 6.92
CA SER A 166 14.86 11.03 7.88
C SER A 166 14.80 9.59 7.34
N ALA A 167 13.73 9.23 6.63
CA ALA A 167 13.59 7.90 6.03
C ALA A 167 14.63 7.63 4.93
N LEU A 168 14.90 8.62 4.08
CA LEU A 168 15.88 8.51 3.00
C LEU A 168 17.32 8.43 3.51
N ASP A 169 17.64 9.18 4.54
CA ASP A 169 18.98 9.17 5.16
C ASP A 169 19.37 7.76 5.68
N HIS A 170 18.38 7.00 6.15
CA HIS A 170 18.60 5.66 6.72
C HIS A 170 18.19 4.52 5.75
N LYS A 171 17.69 4.83 4.55
CA LYS A 171 17.21 3.81 3.58
C LYS A 171 18.24 2.69 3.32
N PRO A 172 19.55 2.93 3.16
CA PRO A 172 20.53 1.86 2.93
C PRO A 172 20.61 0.85 4.09
N GLU A 173 20.33 1.27 5.34
CA GLU A 173 20.30 0.39 6.50
C GLU A 173 19.03 -0.48 6.52
N PHE A 174 17.91 0.08 6.05
CA PHE A 174 16.61 -0.58 6.05
C PHE A 174 16.45 -1.67 5.00
N THR A 175 17.20 -1.57 3.90
CA THR A 175 17.00 -2.40 2.69
C THR A 175 18.22 -3.30 2.40
N LYS A 176 18.99 -3.62 3.40
CA LYS A 176 20.22 -4.42 3.25
C LYS A 176 19.91 -5.87 2.86
N ASN A 177 20.65 -6.39 1.87
CA ASN A 177 20.54 -7.76 1.37
C ASN A 177 19.17 -8.12 0.75
N GLY A 178 18.46 -7.15 0.16
CA GLY A 178 17.15 -7.41 -0.46
C GLY A 178 16.03 -7.72 0.55
N GLU A 179 16.25 -7.45 1.83
CA GLU A 179 15.25 -7.60 2.87
C GLU A 179 14.88 -6.26 3.49
N LEU A 180 13.59 -6.08 3.76
CA LEU A 180 13.10 -4.92 4.47
C LEU A 180 13.20 -5.15 5.99
N LYS A 181 14.02 -4.35 6.65
CA LYS A 181 14.27 -4.46 8.10
C LYS A 181 13.20 -3.70 8.89
N ILE A 182 11.96 -4.22 8.91
CA ILE A 182 10.80 -3.55 9.54
C ILE A 182 11.08 -3.19 10.99
N ARG A 183 11.71 -4.07 11.78
CA ARG A 183 12.10 -3.78 13.16
C ARG A 183 12.93 -2.50 13.28
N LEU A 184 13.92 -2.32 12.40
CA LEU A 184 14.78 -1.14 12.40
C LEU A 184 14.01 0.10 11.93
N ILE A 185 13.15 -0.05 10.90
CA ILE A 185 12.27 1.02 10.43
C ILE A 185 11.38 1.53 11.57
N MET A 186 10.74 0.62 12.31
CA MET A 186 9.91 0.97 13.47
C MET A 186 10.73 1.68 14.56
N ALA A 187 11.91 1.18 14.88
CA ALA A 187 12.77 1.79 15.89
C ALA A 187 13.16 3.24 15.53
N ARG A 188 13.58 3.46 14.28
CA ARG A 188 13.92 4.80 13.80
C ARG A 188 12.70 5.72 13.68
N PHE A 189 11.56 5.19 13.28
CA PHE A 189 10.32 5.95 13.29
C PHE A 189 9.92 6.40 14.70
N ILE A 190 10.05 5.53 15.71
CA ILE A 190 9.80 5.87 17.12
C ILE A 190 10.73 6.99 17.59
N GLU A 191 12.02 6.91 17.26
CA GLU A 191 12.99 7.99 17.56
C GLU A 191 12.59 9.31 16.89
N MET A 192 12.20 9.25 15.61
CA MET A 192 11.75 10.43 14.87
C MET A 192 10.49 11.05 15.46
N GLN A 193 9.54 10.24 15.95
CA GLN A 193 8.33 10.75 16.61
C GLN A 193 8.66 11.54 17.88
N LYS A 194 9.71 11.17 18.62
CA LYS A 194 10.17 11.94 19.79
C LYS A 194 10.64 13.35 19.42
N THR A 195 11.14 13.53 18.20
CA THR A 195 11.56 14.84 17.68
C THR A 195 10.39 15.68 17.17
N ILE A 196 9.42 15.04 16.50
CA ILE A 196 8.26 15.73 15.92
C ILE A 196 7.20 16.08 16.97
N ARG A 197 6.98 15.22 17.97
CA ARG A 197 5.93 15.38 18.97
C ARG A 197 5.97 16.71 19.74
N PRO A 198 7.13 17.22 20.17
CA PRO A 198 7.23 18.53 20.82
C PRO A 198 6.86 19.72 19.91
N LEU A 199 6.81 19.50 18.58
CA LEU A 199 6.41 20.51 17.58
C LEU A 199 4.90 20.55 17.34
N MET A 200 4.14 19.62 17.94
CA MET A 200 2.69 19.58 17.90
C MET A 200 2.14 20.47 19.01
N ASP A 201 1.03 21.16 18.72
CA ASP A 201 0.30 21.88 19.76
C ASP A 201 -0.46 20.88 20.67
N GLU A 202 -0.77 21.32 21.90
CA GLU A 202 -1.47 20.47 22.90
C GLU A 202 -2.85 20.00 22.41
N GLU A 203 -3.50 20.78 21.56
CA GLU A 203 -4.81 20.44 21.01
C GLU A 203 -4.74 19.35 19.94
N ALA A 204 -3.71 19.40 19.10
CA ALA A 204 -3.41 18.35 18.13
C ALA A 204 -2.98 17.05 18.82
N GLU A 205 -2.22 17.13 19.93
CA GLU A 205 -1.84 15.94 20.69
C GLU A 205 -3.04 15.24 21.35
N LYS A 206 -4.02 16.00 21.84
CA LYS A 206 -5.26 15.46 22.44
C LYS A 206 -6.21 14.86 21.43
N LYS A 207 -6.13 15.30 20.16
CA LYS A 207 -6.97 14.82 19.05
C LYS A 207 -6.27 13.78 18.17
N PHE A 208 -5.06 13.36 18.55
CA PHE A 208 -4.32 12.36 17.78
C PHE A 208 -5.13 11.07 17.70
N LEU A 209 -5.40 10.66 16.47
CA LEU A 209 -6.14 9.46 16.15
C LEU A 209 -5.18 8.38 15.60
N GLU A 210 -5.62 7.13 15.64
CA GLU A 210 -4.90 5.99 15.05
C GLU A 210 -4.55 6.26 13.58
N GLU A 211 -5.47 6.90 12.86
CA GLU A 211 -5.32 7.29 11.47
C GLU A 211 -4.15 8.26 11.25
N GLU A 212 -3.97 9.23 12.16
CA GLU A 212 -2.84 10.18 12.07
C GLU A 212 -1.50 9.47 12.31
N GLY A 213 -1.47 8.56 13.25
CA GLY A 213 -0.29 7.70 13.47
C GLY A 213 0.04 6.85 12.25
N ARG A 214 -0.97 6.26 11.64
CA ARG A 214 -0.85 5.48 10.40
C ARG A 214 -0.34 6.36 9.25
N GLU A 215 -0.95 7.53 9.04
CA GLU A 215 -0.52 8.46 7.99
C GLU A 215 0.95 8.86 8.15
N LYS A 216 1.40 9.17 9.36
CA LYS A 216 2.80 9.50 9.66
C LYS A 216 3.73 8.31 9.37
N PHE A 217 3.35 7.11 9.81
CA PHE A 217 4.15 5.91 9.56
C PHE A 217 4.23 5.58 8.06
N LEU A 218 3.12 5.66 7.33
CA LEU A 218 3.11 5.44 5.89
C LEU A 218 3.90 6.51 5.13
N THR A 219 3.88 7.76 5.59
CA THR A 219 4.70 8.85 5.04
C THR A 219 6.20 8.56 5.22
N TYR A 220 6.58 8.01 6.37
CA TYR A 220 7.94 7.57 6.67
C TYR A 220 8.34 6.32 5.85
N LEU A 221 7.45 5.32 5.75
CA LEU A 221 7.70 4.06 5.06
C LEU A 221 7.80 4.21 3.54
N SER A 222 6.94 5.06 2.96
CA SER A 222 6.80 5.18 1.51
C SER A 222 8.13 5.41 0.76
N PRO A 223 9.00 6.36 1.11
CA PRO A 223 10.28 6.56 0.42
C PRO A 223 11.26 5.40 0.59
N ILE A 224 11.14 4.62 1.65
CA ILE A 224 12.00 3.45 1.89
C ILE A 224 11.71 2.36 0.87
N ILE A 225 10.43 2.07 0.63
CA ILE A 225 10.00 0.98 -0.24
C ILE A 225 9.89 1.37 -1.72
N ILE A 226 9.85 2.68 -2.03
CA ILE A 226 9.77 3.18 -3.42
C ILE A 226 10.89 2.58 -4.26
N GLY A 227 10.50 2.06 -5.44
CA GLY A 227 11.40 1.43 -6.39
C GLY A 227 11.64 -0.06 -6.15
N ALA A 228 11.22 -0.63 -5.01
CA ALA A 228 11.40 -2.03 -4.69
C ALA A 228 10.13 -2.69 -4.11
N GLY A 229 9.13 -1.92 -3.73
CA GLY A 229 7.91 -2.46 -3.13
C GLY A 229 6.71 -1.53 -3.22
N THR A 230 5.58 -2.05 -2.76
CA THR A 230 4.30 -1.37 -2.60
C THR A 230 3.70 -1.70 -1.26
N PHE A 231 2.74 -0.92 -0.81
CA PHE A 231 1.91 -1.28 0.33
C PHE A 231 0.42 -1.15 0.00
N SER A 232 -0.39 -1.81 0.77
CA SER A 232 -1.84 -1.66 0.79
C SER A 232 -2.35 -1.64 2.22
N ILE A 233 -3.48 -1.00 2.42
CA ILE A 233 -4.24 -1.08 3.64
C ILE A 233 -5.36 -2.08 3.37
N GLU A 234 -5.45 -3.15 4.16
CA GLU A 234 -6.49 -4.17 4.02
C GLU A 234 -7.56 -3.95 5.08
N GLU A 235 -8.84 -3.78 4.64
CA GLU A 235 -9.97 -3.79 5.54
C GLU A 235 -10.25 -5.23 6.01
N GLN A 236 -10.31 -5.45 7.32
CA GLN A 236 -10.83 -6.72 7.82
C GLN A 236 -12.36 -6.75 7.72
N THR A 237 -12.87 -7.76 7.03
CA THR A 237 -14.25 -7.89 6.55
C THR A 237 -15.34 -8.01 7.62
N ARG A 238 -15.06 -8.01 8.91
CA ARG A 238 -16.07 -8.20 9.97
C ARG A 238 -16.24 -7.08 10.98
N ASP A 239 -15.21 -6.27 11.22
CA ASP A 239 -15.30 -5.09 12.10
C ASP A 239 -14.61 -3.92 11.40
N ARG A 240 -15.40 -2.99 10.89
CA ARG A 240 -15.01 -1.84 10.04
C ARG A 240 -13.97 -0.86 10.64
N THR A 241 -13.29 -1.22 11.71
CA THR A 241 -12.42 -0.32 12.48
C THR A 241 -10.93 -0.66 12.41
N ARG A 242 -10.50 -1.62 11.59
CA ARG A 242 -9.12 -2.12 11.63
C ARG A 242 -8.54 -2.29 10.25
N MET A 243 -7.48 -1.57 9.97
CA MET A 243 -6.76 -1.60 8.71
C MET A 243 -5.32 -2.00 8.95
N ASP A 244 -4.95 -3.19 8.46
CA ASP A 244 -3.57 -3.67 8.48
C ASP A 244 -2.81 -3.14 7.28
N VAL A 245 -1.58 -2.73 7.48
CA VAL A 245 -0.67 -2.38 6.39
C VAL A 245 0.05 -3.63 5.91
N VAL A 246 -0.20 -4.00 4.68
CA VAL A 246 0.50 -5.09 4.01
C VAL A 246 1.52 -4.51 3.05
N ILE A 247 2.78 -4.88 3.23
CA ILE A 247 3.88 -4.43 2.38
C ILE A 247 4.33 -5.61 1.52
N HIS A 248 4.40 -5.37 0.22
CA HIS A 248 5.06 -6.26 -0.74
C HIS A 248 6.41 -5.65 -1.13
N TYR A 249 7.50 -6.33 -0.83
CA TYR A 249 8.85 -5.84 -1.09
C TYR A 249 9.74 -6.97 -1.61
N LEU A 250 10.19 -6.87 -2.85
CA LEU A 250 11.05 -7.87 -3.53
C LEU A 250 10.53 -9.31 -3.33
N GLY A 251 9.25 -9.56 -3.67
CA GLY A 251 8.59 -10.86 -3.54
C GLY A 251 8.29 -11.31 -2.09
N LYS A 252 8.67 -10.53 -1.09
CA LYS A 252 8.37 -10.81 0.33
C LYS A 252 7.19 -9.98 0.81
N ARG A 253 6.38 -10.56 1.72
CA ARG A 253 5.24 -9.91 2.34
C ARG A 253 5.53 -9.62 3.82
N TYR A 254 5.18 -8.40 4.25
CA TYR A 254 5.27 -7.96 5.64
C TYR A 254 3.93 -7.38 6.06
N VAL A 255 3.51 -7.66 7.29
CA VAL A 255 2.24 -7.19 7.84
C VAL A 255 2.48 -6.38 9.09
N ILE A 256 1.90 -5.19 9.14
CA ILE A 256 2.00 -4.29 10.29
C ILE A 256 0.61 -3.90 10.74
N GLU A 257 0.22 -4.35 11.92
CA GLU A 257 -0.97 -3.88 12.63
C GLU A 257 -0.66 -2.56 13.32
N MET A 258 -1.54 -1.57 13.21
CA MET A 258 -1.38 -0.28 13.88
C MET A 258 -2.53 -0.01 14.82
N LYS A 259 -2.23 0.41 16.07
CA LYS A 259 -3.25 0.64 17.10
C LYS A 259 -2.93 1.81 18.01
N ILE A 260 -3.99 2.45 18.56
CA ILE A 260 -3.85 3.26 19.75
C ILE A 260 -3.88 2.35 20.98
N TRP A 261 -2.86 2.47 21.81
CA TRP A 261 -2.76 1.73 23.05
C TRP A 261 -3.70 2.30 24.11
N GLN A 262 -4.76 1.57 24.45
CA GLN A 262 -5.77 1.94 25.46
C GLN A 262 -5.85 0.93 26.61
N GLY A 263 -4.86 0.06 26.75
CA GLY A 263 -4.77 -0.93 27.82
C GLY A 263 -4.55 -2.38 27.35
N ALA A 264 -4.39 -3.29 28.30
CA ALA A 264 -4.00 -4.68 28.05
C ALA A 264 -4.96 -5.47 27.14
N LYS A 265 -6.27 -5.18 27.20
CA LYS A 265 -7.27 -5.87 26.37
C LYS A 265 -7.11 -5.57 24.88
N ILE A 266 -6.91 -4.30 24.52
CA ILE A 266 -6.73 -3.88 23.11
C ILE A 266 -5.41 -4.42 22.54
N ARG A 267 -4.38 -4.52 23.38
CA ARG A 267 -3.13 -5.16 23.02
C ARG A 267 -3.35 -6.65 22.68
N SER A 268 -4.02 -7.40 23.52
CA SER A 268 -4.34 -8.82 23.30
C SER A 268 -5.13 -9.05 22.00
N ASP A 269 -6.12 -8.21 21.73
CA ASP A 269 -6.90 -8.30 20.48
C ASP A 269 -6.04 -8.03 19.24
N GLY A 270 -5.07 -7.10 19.31
CA GLY A 270 -4.13 -6.81 18.25
C GLY A 270 -3.15 -7.96 17.99
N GLU A 271 -2.60 -8.49 19.06
CA GLU A 271 -1.70 -9.64 19.00
C GLU A 271 -2.38 -10.83 18.32
N GLN A 272 -3.62 -11.14 18.69
CA GLN A 272 -4.39 -12.24 18.11
C GLN A 272 -4.67 -12.04 16.63
N GLN A 273 -4.96 -10.82 16.19
CA GLN A 273 -5.19 -10.50 14.77
C GLN A 273 -3.96 -10.70 13.93
N VAL A 274 -2.81 -10.22 14.39
CA VAL A 274 -1.54 -10.46 13.67
C VAL A 274 -1.28 -11.95 13.54
N ILE A 275 -1.50 -12.73 14.60
CA ILE A 275 -1.30 -14.20 14.59
C ILE A 275 -2.24 -14.88 13.60
N GLU A 276 -3.53 -14.52 13.56
CA GLU A 276 -4.49 -15.07 12.60
C GLU A 276 -4.05 -14.78 11.16
N TYR A 277 -3.56 -13.55 10.90
CA TYR A 277 -3.03 -13.18 9.60
C TYR A 277 -1.79 -14.00 9.24
N LEU A 278 -0.83 -14.13 10.17
CA LEU A 278 0.38 -14.93 9.97
C LEU A 278 0.06 -16.38 9.63
N ASN A 279 -0.95 -16.95 10.29
CA ASN A 279 -1.41 -18.32 10.00
C ASN A 279 -2.04 -18.42 8.62
N ARG A 280 -2.89 -17.47 8.24
CA ARG A 280 -3.55 -17.44 6.93
C ARG A 280 -2.55 -17.39 5.77
N TYR A 281 -1.48 -16.63 5.90
CA TYR A 281 -0.49 -16.39 4.85
C TYR A 281 0.83 -17.15 5.02
N GLY A 282 0.90 -18.06 6.00
CA GLY A 282 2.09 -18.89 6.23
C GLY A 282 3.34 -18.09 6.64
N LEU A 283 3.15 -16.93 7.29
CA LEU A 283 4.25 -16.08 7.74
C LEU A 283 4.70 -16.47 9.15
N SER A 284 6.00 -16.36 9.41
CA SER A 284 6.61 -16.65 10.72
C SER A 284 6.75 -15.43 11.64
N ALA A 285 6.72 -14.22 11.08
CA ALA A 285 6.85 -12.99 11.83
C ALA A 285 5.85 -11.91 11.36
N GLY A 286 5.33 -11.13 12.30
CA GLY A 286 4.47 -9.98 12.08
C GLY A 286 4.89 -8.80 12.96
N TYR A 287 4.29 -7.64 12.69
CA TYR A 287 4.65 -6.40 13.34
C TYR A 287 3.42 -5.71 13.88
N MET A 288 3.56 -5.04 15.02
CA MET A 288 2.52 -4.21 15.60
C MET A 288 3.12 -2.86 16.00
N LEU A 289 2.49 -1.77 15.59
CA LEU A 289 2.90 -0.41 15.96
C LEU A 289 1.79 0.23 16.81
N SER A 290 2.10 0.41 18.11
CA SER A 290 1.14 0.92 19.09
C SER A 290 1.48 2.37 19.45
N PHE A 291 0.50 3.27 19.27
CA PHE A 291 0.62 4.67 19.67
C PHE A 291 0.08 4.85 21.09
N SER A 292 0.96 5.14 22.06
CA SER A 292 0.59 5.28 23.47
C SER A 292 0.64 6.73 23.92
N PHE A 293 -0.39 7.19 24.63
CA PHE A 293 -0.46 8.51 25.27
C PHE A 293 -0.20 8.47 26.77
N ASN A 294 0.20 7.30 27.29
CA ASN A 294 0.56 7.18 28.69
C ASN A 294 1.84 7.94 29.01
N LYS A 295 1.84 8.76 30.08
CA LYS A 295 3.01 9.53 30.52
C LYS A 295 4.18 8.65 30.97
N HIS A 296 3.91 7.42 31.39
CA HIS A 296 4.91 6.44 31.88
C HIS A 296 5.09 5.25 30.92
N LYS A 297 4.90 5.46 29.62
CA LYS A 297 5.07 4.40 28.63
C LYS A 297 6.56 4.07 28.42
N GLU A 298 6.84 2.80 28.28
CA GLU A 298 8.12 2.34 27.74
C GLU A 298 8.06 2.39 26.20
N THR A 299 8.72 3.38 25.61
CA THR A 299 8.83 3.48 24.15
C THR A 299 9.96 2.61 23.64
N GLY A 300 9.77 1.94 22.51
CA GLY A 300 10.80 1.11 21.91
C GLY A 300 10.23 -0.04 21.12
N VAL A 301 11.09 -0.99 20.73
CA VAL A 301 10.72 -2.17 19.97
C VAL A 301 11.01 -3.42 20.79
N HIS A 302 10.01 -4.24 21.00
CA HIS A 302 10.04 -5.45 21.83
C HIS A 302 9.64 -6.68 21.03
N ASP A 303 10.14 -7.85 21.39
CA ASP A 303 9.80 -9.14 20.78
C ASP A 303 8.86 -9.92 21.70
N VAL A 304 7.72 -10.36 21.14
CA VAL A 304 6.73 -11.17 21.82
C VAL A 304 6.59 -12.49 21.07
N LYS A 305 6.79 -13.62 21.74
CA LYS A 305 6.70 -14.95 21.12
C LYS A 305 5.33 -15.59 21.37
N PHE A 306 4.72 -16.09 20.33
CA PHE A 306 3.48 -16.86 20.36
C PHE A 306 3.69 -18.21 19.67
N GLY A 307 4.07 -19.23 20.44
CA GLY A 307 4.42 -20.53 19.89
C GLY A 307 5.59 -20.43 18.91
N ASP A 308 5.36 -20.79 17.65
CA ASP A 308 6.33 -20.69 16.56
C ASP A 308 6.36 -19.33 15.85
N LYS A 309 5.46 -18.41 16.23
CA LYS A 309 5.35 -17.08 15.63
C LYS A 309 6.07 -16.02 16.46
N LEU A 310 6.63 -15.04 15.76
CA LEU A 310 7.27 -13.87 16.35
C LEU A 310 6.45 -12.62 16.04
N LEU A 311 6.00 -11.92 17.07
CA LEU A 311 5.44 -10.59 16.97
C LEU A 311 6.50 -9.56 17.42
N ILE A 312 6.77 -8.59 16.56
CA ILE A 312 7.66 -7.47 16.87
C ILE A 312 6.78 -6.26 17.13
N GLU A 313 6.71 -5.83 18.39
CA GLU A 313 5.90 -4.69 18.83
C GLU A 313 6.75 -3.43 18.97
N GLY A 314 6.33 -2.34 18.33
CA GLY A 314 6.86 -1.00 18.51
C GLY A 314 5.88 -0.13 19.28
N ILE A 315 6.33 0.55 20.34
CA ILE A 315 5.53 1.47 21.16
C ILE A 315 6.04 2.89 20.93
N VAL A 316 5.16 3.75 20.38
CA VAL A 316 5.41 5.16 20.05
C VAL A 316 4.97 6.07 21.18
#